data_7714d71e1862f5b2b2cb4454a60b3dd2
#
_entry.id   7714d71e1862f5b2b2cb4454a60b3dd2
#
_cell.length_a   1.000
_cell.length_b   1.000
_cell.length_c   1.000
_cell.angle_alpha   90.00
_cell.angle_beta   90.00
_cell.angle_gamma   90.00
#
_symmetry.space_group_name_H-M   'P 1'
#
loop_
_entity.id
_entity.type
_entity.pdbx_description
1 polymer ?
#
loop_
_entity_poly.entity_id
_entity_poly.type
_entity_poly.pdbx_seq_one_letter_code
_entity_poly.pdbx_strand_id
1 'polypeptide(L)'
;FIDGAAFNMLKNLRYYTNRGKDIRQQMERIEAYIPLIATATDIPMLMGIEGNIRQTYYEAFDTIIDGFSMGNRTKMPPSNEVNAMISFTNSMCYSLCLDAIYHTQLNPTISFLHEPGERRYSLALDMAEIFKPILADRLIFSMFNRKQLRESDFDQHLNRCLLKQSSMKKVAQEWEERTKETIKHRKLGRSVSYRHLIKLECYKLTKHLLGMEEYKPLKMWW
;
A
#
# COMPACT_ATOMS: atom_id res chain seq x y z
N PHE A 1 -6.05 11.06 0.15
CA PHE A 1 -5.59 9.67 0.07
C PHE A 1 -4.36 9.55 -0.84
N ILE A 2 -4.46 9.92 -2.13
CA ILE A 2 -3.40 9.76 -3.13
C ILE A 2 -2.11 10.49 -2.75
N ASP A 3 -2.19 11.73 -2.27
CA ASP A 3 -1.01 12.48 -1.79
C ASP A 3 -0.26 11.75 -0.65
N GLY A 4 -1.00 11.17 0.30
CA GLY A 4 -0.40 10.35 1.36
C GLY A 4 0.24 9.08 0.83
N ALA A 5 -0.42 8.40 -0.10
CA ALA A 5 0.09 7.20 -0.74
C ALA A 5 1.39 7.49 -1.52
N ALA A 6 1.40 8.53 -2.37
CA ALA A 6 2.56 8.95 -3.14
C ALA A 6 3.75 9.32 -2.23
N PHE A 7 3.49 10.07 -1.16
CA PHE A 7 4.52 10.40 -0.17
C PHE A 7 5.12 9.13 0.47
N ASN A 8 4.28 8.17 0.85
CA ASN A 8 4.73 6.93 1.49
C ASN A 8 5.48 6.01 0.50
N MET A 9 5.10 6.01 -0.78
CA MET A 9 5.87 5.35 -1.85
C MET A 9 7.27 5.97 -2.00
N LEU A 10 7.37 7.30 -2.07
CA LEU A 10 8.65 8.01 -2.13
C LEU A 10 9.53 7.71 -0.91
N LYS A 11 8.94 7.56 0.28
CA LYS A 11 9.69 7.14 1.47
C LYS A 11 10.34 5.77 1.30
N ASN A 12 9.65 4.81 0.71
CA ASN A 12 10.21 3.51 0.39
C ASN A 12 11.36 3.65 -0.61
N LEU A 13 11.18 4.39 -1.70
CA LEU A 13 12.21 4.58 -2.71
C LEU A 13 13.46 5.24 -2.10
N ARG A 14 13.30 6.31 -1.33
CA ARG A 14 14.41 6.99 -0.63
C ARG A 14 15.19 6.04 0.29
N TYR A 15 14.48 5.16 1.01
CA TYR A 15 15.12 4.16 1.86
C TYR A 15 16.03 3.23 1.06
N TYR A 16 15.61 2.77 -0.12
CA TYR A 16 16.40 1.88 -0.97
C TYR A 16 17.48 2.61 -1.76
N THR A 17 17.25 3.85 -2.19
CA THR A 17 18.28 4.71 -2.78
C THR A 17 19.43 4.92 -1.81
N ASN A 18 19.15 5.19 -0.54
CA ASN A 18 20.17 5.33 0.51
C ASN A 18 20.93 4.01 0.78
N ARG A 19 20.47 2.89 0.27
CA ARG A 19 21.12 1.56 0.31
C ARG A 19 21.77 1.16 -1.01
N GLY A 20 21.97 2.12 -1.91
CA GLY A 20 22.71 1.92 -3.16
C GLY A 20 21.87 1.39 -4.33
N LYS A 21 20.52 1.32 -4.21
CA LYS A 21 19.66 0.96 -5.35
C LYS A 21 19.46 2.19 -6.23
N ASP A 22 19.71 2.05 -7.54
CA ASP A 22 19.54 3.16 -8.51
C ASP A 22 18.12 3.24 -9.02
N ILE A 23 17.31 4.03 -8.31
CA ILE A 23 15.89 4.27 -8.58
C ILE A 23 15.53 5.76 -8.56
N ARG A 24 16.51 6.63 -8.81
CA ARG A 24 16.33 8.08 -8.80
C ARG A 24 15.36 8.55 -9.87
N GLN A 25 15.43 7.98 -11.05
CA GLN A 25 14.54 8.34 -12.15
C GLN A 25 13.06 8.11 -11.79
N GLN A 26 12.75 6.99 -11.14
CA GLN A 26 11.39 6.71 -10.68
C GLN A 26 10.94 7.71 -9.60
N MET A 27 11.84 8.09 -8.70
CA MET A 27 11.53 9.10 -7.68
C MET A 27 11.20 10.46 -8.30
N GLU A 28 12.04 10.94 -9.21
CA GLU A 28 11.84 12.23 -9.90
C GLU A 28 10.53 12.25 -10.69
N ARG A 29 10.20 11.15 -11.38
CA ARG A 29 8.92 11.02 -12.09
C ARG A 29 7.72 11.07 -11.14
N ILE A 30 7.78 10.39 -9.99
CA ILE A 30 6.71 10.45 -8.99
C ILE A 30 6.62 11.86 -8.39
N GLU A 31 7.74 12.50 -8.07
CA GLU A 31 7.77 13.87 -7.55
C GLU A 31 7.16 14.87 -8.53
N ALA A 32 7.32 14.67 -9.84
CA ALA A 32 6.68 15.48 -10.87
C ALA A 32 5.15 15.32 -10.94
N TYR A 33 4.60 14.14 -10.56
CA TYR A 33 3.16 13.91 -10.53
C TYR A 33 2.47 14.52 -9.28
N ILE A 34 3.17 14.70 -8.16
CA ILE A 34 2.56 15.17 -6.90
C ILE A 34 1.84 16.52 -7.05
N PRO A 35 2.43 17.56 -7.66
CA PRO A 35 1.74 18.83 -7.86
C PRO A 35 0.43 18.70 -8.66
N LEU A 36 0.37 17.73 -9.60
CA LEU A 36 -0.81 17.53 -10.44
C LEU A 36 -2.01 16.99 -9.65
N ILE A 37 -1.79 16.36 -8.48
CA ILE A 37 -2.87 15.90 -7.61
C ILE A 37 -3.78 17.07 -7.19
N ALA A 38 -3.18 18.23 -6.90
CA ALA A 38 -3.93 19.42 -6.49
C ALA A 38 -4.66 20.13 -7.66
N THR A 39 -4.27 19.84 -8.90
CA THR A 39 -4.87 20.44 -10.11
C THR A 39 -5.94 19.55 -10.75
N ALA A 40 -6.16 18.33 -10.23
CA ALA A 40 -7.18 17.44 -10.74
C ALA A 40 -8.58 18.04 -10.54
N THR A 41 -9.35 18.12 -11.60
CA THR A 41 -10.70 18.71 -11.62
C THR A 41 -11.81 17.71 -11.35
N ASP A 42 -11.52 16.41 -11.51
CA ASP A 42 -12.46 15.33 -11.33
C ASP A 42 -11.76 14.04 -10.85
N ILE A 43 -12.56 13.06 -10.42
CA ILE A 43 -12.06 11.78 -9.94
C ILE A 43 -11.34 10.97 -11.04
N PRO A 44 -11.85 10.85 -12.27
CA PRO A 44 -11.13 10.16 -13.35
C PRO A 44 -9.72 10.71 -13.60
N MET A 45 -9.55 12.03 -13.65
CA MET A 45 -8.23 12.66 -13.79
C MET A 45 -7.33 12.32 -12.60
N LEU A 46 -7.86 12.39 -11.39
CA LEU A 46 -7.14 12.07 -10.16
C LEU A 46 -6.70 10.60 -10.13
N MET A 47 -7.57 9.68 -10.54
CA MET A 47 -7.25 8.24 -10.65
C MET A 47 -6.23 7.96 -11.75
N GLY A 48 -6.23 8.72 -12.84
CA GLY A 48 -5.20 8.65 -13.89
C GLY A 48 -3.82 9.05 -13.36
N ILE A 49 -3.75 10.12 -12.55
CA ILE A 49 -2.51 10.54 -11.88
C ILE A 49 -2.04 9.45 -10.89
N GLU A 50 -2.95 8.89 -10.09
CA GLU A 50 -2.66 7.77 -9.18
C GLU A 50 -2.09 6.57 -9.96
N GLY A 51 -2.71 6.20 -11.06
CA GLY A 51 -2.26 5.10 -11.90
C GLY A 51 -0.83 5.29 -12.41
N ASN A 52 -0.49 6.49 -12.88
CA ASN A 52 0.86 6.84 -13.34
C ASN A 52 1.90 6.79 -12.20
N ILE A 53 1.56 7.34 -11.03
CA ILE A 53 2.39 7.25 -9.82
C ILE A 53 2.64 5.79 -9.46
N ARG A 54 1.59 4.98 -9.43
CA ARG A 54 1.64 3.56 -9.08
C ARG A 54 2.46 2.74 -10.08
N GLN A 55 2.28 2.98 -11.36
CA GLN A 55 3.05 2.32 -12.41
C GLN A 55 4.54 2.65 -12.28
N THR A 56 4.88 3.93 -12.15
CA THR A 56 6.27 4.37 -11.95
C THR A 56 6.88 3.77 -10.68
N TYR A 57 6.11 3.69 -9.61
CA TYR A 57 6.56 3.06 -8.36
C TYR A 57 6.85 1.56 -8.54
N TYR A 58 6.02 0.85 -9.28
CA TYR A 58 6.21 -0.57 -9.53
C TYR A 58 7.42 -0.86 -10.44
N GLU A 59 7.80 0.05 -11.34
CA GLU A 59 9.03 -0.07 -12.14
C GLU A 59 10.28 -0.17 -11.23
N ALA A 60 10.25 0.41 -10.04
CA ALA A 60 11.36 0.31 -9.08
C ALA A 60 11.48 -1.06 -8.40
N PHE A 61 10.43 -1.90 -8.45
CA PHE A 61 10.43 -3.19 -7.74
C PHE A 61 11.51 -4.13 -8.27
N ASP A 62 11.75 -4.14 -9.59
CA ASP A 62 12.79 -4.97 -10.21
C ASP A 62 14.21 -4.60 -9.76
N THR A 63 14.42 -3.34 -9.38
CA THR A 63 15.68 -2.88 -8.79
C THR A 63 15.76 -3.14 -7.28
N ILE A 64 14.62 -3.07 -6.57
CA ILE A 64 14.57 -3.24 -5.11
C ILE A 64 14.63 -4.72 -4.71
N ILE A 65 13.92 -5.58 -5.44
CA ILE A 65 13.78 -7.00 -5.13
C ILE A 65 14.91 -7.79 -5.77
N ASP A 66 15.63 -8.56 -4.97
CA ASP A 66 16.70 -9.41 -5.47
C ASP A 66 16.17 -10.79 -5.86
N GLY A 67 16.50 -11.25 -7.06
CA GLY A 67 16.22 -12.61 -7.54
C GLY A 67 14.83 -12.88 -8.10
N PHE A 68 13.94 -11.89 -8.09
CA PHE A 68 12.60 -11.98 -8.70
C PHE A 68 12.30 -10.72 -9.50
N SER A 69 11.52 -10.88 -10.58
CA SER A 69 11.08 -9.75 -11.40
C SER A 69 9.58 -9.54 -11.28
N MET A 70 9.18 -8.28 -11.21
CA MET A 70 7.78 -7.92 -11.24
C MET A 70 7.25 -7.84 -12.67
N GLY A 71 8.04 -7.30 -13.61
CA GLY A 71 7.58 -6.98 -14.95
C GLY A 71 6.32 -6.10 -14.92
N ASN A 72 5.34 -6.43 -15.77
CA ASN A 72 4.06 -5.73 -15.78
C ASN A 72 3.16 -6.17 -14.62
N ARG A 73 2.37 -5.20 -14.09
CA ARG A 73 1.38 -5.51 -13.05
C ARG A 73 0.20 -6.29 -13.62
N THR A 74 0.06 -7.55 -13.18
CA THR A 74 -1.10 -8.41 -13.48
C THR A 74 -1.86 -8.73 -12.20
N LYS A 75 -3.20 -8.70 -12.25
CA LYS A 75 -4.04 -8.81 -11.05
C LYS A 75 -4.81 -10.14 -10.94
N MET A 76 -5.48 -10.53 -12.00
CA MET A 76 -6.40 -11.69 -12.00
C MET A 76 -6.30 -12.46 -13.32
N PRO A 77 -5.55 -13.55 -13.34
CA PRO A 77 -4.64 -14.02 -12.28
C PRO A 77 -3.31 -13.24 -12.27
N PRO A 78 -2.56 -13.23 -11.16
CA PRO A 78 -1.18 -12.76 -11.14
C PRO A 78 -0.29 -13.69 -11.96
N SER A 79 0.65 -13.12 -12.73
CA SER A 79 1.48 -13.87 -13.68
C SER A 79 2.82 -14.35 -13.11
N ASN A 80 3.29 -13.75 -12.01
CA ASN A 80 4.56 -14.08 -11.38
C ASN A 80 4.48 -13.92 -9.86
N GLU A 81 5.57 -14.27 -9.18
CA GLU A 81 5.67 -14.32 -7.72
C GLU A 81 5.44 -12.96 -7.07
N VAL A 82 6.05 -11.90 -7.64
CA VAL A 82 5.92 -10.54 -7.11
C VAL A 82 4.46 -10.07 -7.25
N ASN A 83 3.83 -10.31 -8.40
CA ASN A 83 2.42 -10.00 -8.62
C ASN A 83 1.48 -10.80 -7.70
N ALA A 84 1.81 -12.06 -7.42
CA ALA A 84 1.08 -12.89 -6.46
C ALA A 84 1.15 -12.31 -5.05
N MET A 85 2.35 -11.92 -4.61
CA MET A 85 2.57 -11.27 -3.32
C MET A 85 1.83 -9.94 -3.20
N ILE A 86 1.90 -9.07 -4.22
CA ILE A 86 1.16 -7.81 -4.24
C ILE A 86 -0.35 -8.06 -4.11
N SER A 87 -0.89 -9.02 -4.86
CA SER A 87 -2.32 -9.32 -4.82
C SER A 87 -2.76 -9.84 -3.45
N PHE A 88 -1.96 -10.72 -2.84
CA PHE A 88 -2.23 -11.31 -1.53
C PHE A 88 -2.13 -10.27 -0.41
N THR A 89 -1.01 -9.53 -0.33
CA THR A 89 -0.78 -8.54 0.73
C THR A 89 -1.71 -7.33 0.62
N ASN A 90 -2.07 -6.90 -0.60
CA ASN A 90 -3.07 -5.85 -0.80
C ASN A 90 -4.46 -6.28 -0.32
N SER A 91 -4.82 -7.57 -0.48
CA SER A 91 -6.07 -8.09 0.07
C SER A 91 -6.06 -8.11 1.60
N MET A 92 -4.92 -8.43 2.21
CA MET A 92 -4.74 -8.34 3.67
C MET A 92 -4.82 -6.89 4.16
N CYS A 93 -4.19 -5.95 3.45
CA CYS A 93 -4.26 -4.53 3.77
C CYS A 93 -5.69 -3.98 3.69
N TYR A 94 -6.42 -4.34 2.62
CA TYR A 94 -7.83 -4.02 2.47
C TYR A 94 -8.67 -4.55 3.64
N SER A 95 -8.50 -5.82 4.02
CA SER A 95 -9.24 -6.43 5.14
C SER A 95 -8.94 -5.75 6.47
N LEU A 96 -7.67 -5.36 6.69
CA LEU A 96 -7.26 -4.64 7.91
C LEU A 96 -7.85 -3.23 7.96
N CYS A 97 -7.93 -2.53 6.83
CA CYS A 97 -8.59 -1.22 6.75
C CYS A 97 -10.09 -1.35 6.97
N LEU A 98 -10.72 -2.38 6.41
CA LEU A 98 -12.14 -2.65 6.61
C LEU A 98 -12.46 -2.92 8.09
N ASP A 99 -11.64 -3.75 8.75
CA ASP A 99 -11.76 -4.00 10.19
C ASP A 99 -11.68 -2.69 11.00
N ALA A 100 -10.71 -1.83 10.69
CA ALA A 100 -10.57 -0.55 11.36
C ALA A 100 -11.78 0.38 11.15
N ILE A 101 -12.34 0.41 9.93
CA ILE A 101 -13.52 1.22 9.60
C ILE A 101 -14.74 0.74 10.39
N TYR A 102 -14.96 -0.58 10.51
CA TYR A 102 -16.07 -1.14 11.30
C TYR A 102 -16.00 -0.79 12.79
N HIS A 103 -14.84 -0.44 13.30
CA HIS A 103 -14.67 0.04 14.68
C HIS A 103 -14.82 1.56 14.82
N THR A 104 -15.42 2.23 13.83
CA THR A 104 -15.68 3.67 13.83
C THR A 104 -17.11 3.95 13.37
N GLN A 105 -17.49 5.23 13.24
CA GLN A 105 -18.79 5.67 12.73
C GLN A 105 -18.82 5.79 11.19
N LEU A 106 -17.73 5.45 10.50
CA LEU A 106 -17.66 5.55 9.04
C LEU A 106 -18.44 4.41 8.38
N ASN A 107 -19.14 4.74 7.30
CA ASN A 107 -19.77 3.72 6.46
C ASN A 107 -18.75 3.18 5.44
N PRO A 108 -18.40 1.88 5.46
CA PRO A 108 -17.38 1.32 4.59
C PRO A 108 -17.76 1.31 3.09
N THR A 109 -19.04 1.53 2.76
CA THR A 109 -19.54 1.54 1.38
C THR A 109 -19.51 2.92 0.72
N ILE A 110 -19.23 3.99 1.48
CA ILE A 110 -19.19 5.37 0.98
C ILE A 110 -17.72 5.77 0.81
N SER A 111 -17.27 5.85 -0.42
CA SER A 111 -15.90 6.17 -0.83
C SER A 111 -15.77 7.55 -1.46
N PHE A 112 -14.54 7.98 -1.68
CA PHE A 112 -14.17 9.25 -2.29
C PHE A 112 -13.47 9.10 -3.64
N LEU A 113 -12.77 7.97 -3.85
CA LEU A 113 -11.97 7.70 -5.05
C LEU A 113 -12.55 6.55 -5.87
N HIS A 114 -12.81 5.42 -5.21
CA HIS A 114 -13.29 4.22 -5.89
C HIS A 114 -14.82 4.27 -6.02
N GLU A 115 -15.34 4.00 -7.22
CA GLU A 115 -16.78 3.90 -7.42
C GLU A 115 -17.39 2.73 -6.65
N PRO A 116 -18.59 2.91 -6.05
CA PRO A 116 -19.34 1.80 -5.48
C PRO A 116 -19.73 0.82 -6.60
N GLY A 117 -19.19 -0.37 -6.60
CA GLY A 117 -19.47 -1.39 -7.64
C GLY A 117 -18.31 -2.35 -7.91
N GLU A 118 -17.07 -1.88 -7.90
CA GLU A 118 -15.90 -2.76 -8.02
C GLU A 118 -15.72 -3.67 -6.79
N ARG A 119 -15.96 -3.14 -5.59
CA ARG A 119 -16.03 -3.88 -4.33
C ARG A 119 -17.05 -3.24 -3.39
N ARG A 120 -17.78 -4.08 -2.64
CA ARG A 120 -18.84 -3.65 -1.72
C ARG A 120 -18.37 -2.58 -0.71
N TYR A 121 -17.11 -2.64 -0.27
CA TYR A 121 -16.57 -1.76 0.78
C TYR A 121 -15.48 -0.85 0.20
N SER A 122 -15.90 0.09 -0.66
CA SER A 122 -15.02 0.96 -1.44
C SER A 122 -14.19 1.93 -0.59
N LEU A 123 -14.68 2.37 0.59
CA LEU A 123 -13.88 3.21 1.50
C LEU A 123 -12.64 2.47 2.02
N ALA A 124 -12.73 1.15 2.19
CA ALA A 124 -11.56 0.37 2.60
C ALA A 124 -10.50 0.31 1.50
N LEU A 125 -10.87 0.43 0.21
CA LEU A 125 -9.91 0.59 -0.89
C LEU A 125 -9.20 1.93 -0.79
N ASP A 126 -9.96 3.04 -0.65
CA ASP A 126 -9.40 4.39 -0.52
C ASP A 126 -8.40 4.47 0.65
N MET A 127 -8.79 3.94 1.81
CA MET A 127 -7.95 3.94 2.99
C MET A 127 -6.70 3.07 2.80
N ALA A 128 -6.83 1.91 2.15
CA ALA A 128 -5.72 1.00 1.91
C ALA A 128 -4.62 1.63 1.04
N GLU A 129 -4.96 2.59 0.14
CA GLU A 129 -3.95 3.25 -0.70
C GLU A 129 -2.83 3.90 0.12
N ILE A 130 -3.15 4.49 1.26
CA ILE A 130 -2.16 5.11 2.17
C ILE A 130 -1.25 4.06 2.82
N PHE A 131 -1.82 2.89 3.16
CA PHE A 131 -1.16 1.88 3.98
C PHE A 131 -0.46 0.78 3.17
N LYS A 132 -0.82 0.57 1.90
CA LYS A 132 -0.13 -0.39 1.02
C LYS A 132 1.38 -0.18 0.99
N PRO A 133 1.92 1.04 0.75
CA PRO A 133 3.37 1.25 0.76
C PRO A 133 4.01 0.95 2.11
N ILE A 134 3.32 1.24 3.20
CA ILE A 134 3.82 1.12 4.58
C ILE A 134 3.87 -0.34 5.03
N LEU A 135 2.81 -1.09 4.74
CA LEU A 135 2.60 -2.45 5.24
C LEU A 135 2.90 -3.50 4.17
N ALA A 136 2.19 -3.46 3.04
CA ALA A 136 2.25 -4.49 2.03
C ALA A 136 3.59 -4.49 1.29
N ASP A 137 3.97 -3.35 0.69
CA ASP A 137 5.15 -3.28 -0.16
C ASP A 137 6.44 -3.51 0.65
N ARG A 138 6.54 -2.93 1.84
CA ARG A 138 7.70 -3.18 2.72
C ARG A 138 7.80 -4.61 3.21
N LEU A 139 6.67 -5.30 3.42
CA LEU A 139 6.67 -6.72 3.72
C LEU A 139 7.19 -7.52 2.53
N ILE A 140 6.71 -7.22 1.32
CA ILE A 140 7.16 -7.86 0.07
C ILE A 140 8.68 -7.72 -0.06
N PHE A 141 9.20 -6.49 0.00
CA PHE A 141 10.63 -6.22 -0.09
C PHE A 141 11.43 -6.97 0.99
N SER A 142 10.93 -6.96 2.22
CA SER A 142 11.59 -7.67 3.32
C SER A 142 11.66 -9.18 3.06
N MET A 143 10.54 -9.81 2.68
CA MET A 143 10.47 -11.26 2.53
C MET A 143 11.31 -11.77 1.35
N PHE A 144 11.33 -11.06 0.23
CA PHE A 144 12.18 -11.43 -0.90
C PHE A 144 13.66 -11.19 -0.60
N ASN A 145 14.06 -10.00 -0.15
CA ASN A 145 15.44 -9.64 0.07
C ASN A 145 16.10 -10.40 1.24
N ARG A 146 15.30 -10.86 2.21
CA ARG A 146 15.75 -11.80 3.27
C ARG A 146 15.68 -13.26 2.85
N LYS A 147 15.32 -13.56 1.59
CA LYS A 147 15.19 -14.92 1.05
C LYS A 147 14.22 -15.80 1.86
N GLN A 148 13.21 -15.17 2.48
CA GLN A 148 12.15 -15.86 3.19
C GLN A 148 11.16 -16.54 2.24
N LEU A 149 11.06 -16.06 0.99
CA LEU A 149 10.31 -16.69 -0.10
C LEU A 149 11.25 -17.15 -1.20
N ARG A 150 10.93 -18.31 -1.78
CA ARG A 150 11.63 -18.95 -2.90
C ARG A 150 10.60 -19.30 -3.99
N GLU A 151 11.04 -19.60 -5.20
CA GLU A 151 10.16 -20.08 -6.28
C GLU A 151 9.29 -21.26 -5.85
N SER A 152 9.86 -22.18 -5.03
CA SER A 152 9.13 -23.33 -4.49
C SER A 152 7.96 -22.98 -3.58
N ASP A 153 7.83 -21.74 -3.14
CA ASP A 153 6.71 -21.23 -2.33
C ASP A 153 5.47 -20.88 -3.17
N PHE A 154 5.61 -20.97 -4.48
CA PHE A 154 4.55 -20.62 -5.44
C PHE A 154 4.14 -21.79 -6.30
N ASP A 155 2.87 -21.83 -6.68
CA ASP A 155 2.32 -22.72 -7.70
C ASP A 155 2.26 -21.97 -9.02
N GLN A 156 3.13 -22.33 -9.96
CA GLN A 156 3.18 -21.76 -11.30
C GLN A 156 2.39 -22.65 -12.27
N HIS A 157 1.47 -22.04 -13.00
CA HIS A 157 0.76 -22.63 -14.13
C HIS A 157 0.88 -21.68 -15.33
N LEU A 158 0.61 -22.16 -16.54
CA LEU A 158 0.81 -21.47 -17.82
C LEU A 158 0.55 -19.94 -17.81
N ASN A 159 -0.44 -19.45 -17.08
CA ASN A 159 -0.81 -18.02 -17.06
C ASN A 159 -1.12 -17.50 -15.63
N ARG A 160 -0.70 -18.23 -14.59
CA ARG A 160 -0.95 -17.81 -13.21
C ARG A 160 0.16 -18.27 -12.28
N CYS A 161 0.45 -17.43 -11.31
CA CYS A 161 1.35 -17.72 -10.19
C CYS A 161 0.60 -17.43 -8.88
N LEU A 162 0.47 -18.42 -8.00
CA LEU A 162 -0.24 -18.28 -6.74
C LEU A 162 0.66 -18.74 -5.59
N LEU A 163 0.53 -18.10 -4.43
CA LEU A 163 1.16 -18.59 -3.20
C LEU A 163 0.59 -19.95 -2.80
N LYS A 164 1.45 -20.89 -2.44
CA LYS A 164 1.03 -22.17 -1.81
C LYS A 164 0.41 -21.90 -0.45
N GLN A 165 -0.46 -22.79 0.00
CA GLN A 165 -1.15 -22.64 1.29
C GLN A 165 -0.19 -22.51 2.48
N SER A 166 0.91 -23.29 2.48
CA SER A 166 1.96 -23.17 3.50
C SER A 166 2.63 -21.79 3.50
N SER A 167 2.90 -21.26 2.32
CA SER A 167 3.53 -19.95 2.14
C SER A 167 2.58 -18.81 2.47
N MET A 168 1.26 -18.95 2.19
CA MET A 168 0.24 -18.01 2.67
C MET A 168 0.24 -17.88 4.19
N LYS A 169 0.36 -19.01 4.93
CA LYS A 169 0.46 -18.98 6.39
C LYS A 169 1.69 -18.23 6.86
N LYS A 170 2.83 -18.46 6.23
CA LYS A 170 4.08 -17.76 6.54
C LYS A 170 3.96 -16.25 6.30
N VAL A 171 3.42 -15.85 5.16
CA VAL A 171 3.18 -14.42 4.86
C VAL A 171 2.20 -13.81 5.86
N ALA A 172 1.16 -14.54 6.26
CA ALA A 172 0.19 -14.08 7.25
C ALA A 172 0.80 -13.89 8.64
N GLN A 173 1.75 -14.74 9.05
CA GLN A 173 2.49 -14.57 10.31
C GLN A 173 3.35 -13.31 10.29
N GLU A 174 4.16 -13.11 9.25
CA GLU A 174 5.00 -11.92 9.09
C GLU A 174 4.14 -10.62 9.02
N TRP A 175 2.98 -10.69 8.37
CA TRP A 175 2.00 -9.62 8.34
C TRP A 175 1.46 -9.27 9.72
N GLU A 176 1.08 -10.29 10.50
CA GLU A 176 0.55 -10.08 11.85
C GLU A 176 1.60 -9.47 12.77
N GLU A 177 2.84 -9.93 12.72
CA GLU A 177 3.96 -9.35 13.46
C GLU A 177 4.16 -7.90 13.06
N ARG A 178 4.24 -7.63 11.75
CA ARG A 178 4.43 -6.28 11.24
C ARG A 178 3.31 -5.32 11.65
N THR A 179 2.05 -5.74 11.62
CA THR A 179 0.93 -4.87 12.00
C THR A 179 0.89 -4.55 13.49
N LYS A 180 1.54 -5.38 14.33
CA LYS A 180 1.73 -5.16 15.78
C LYS A 180 2.94 -4.29 16.12
N GLU A 181 3.91 -4.17 15.21
CA GLU A 181 5.06 -3.28 15.42
C GLU A 181 4.59 -1.88 15.81
N THR A 182 5.30 -1.27 16.75
CA THR A 182 4.93 0.05 17.26
C THR A 182 5.94 1.12 16.85
N ILE A 183 5.43 2.32 16.62
CA ILE A 183 6.22 3.50 16.33
C ILE A 183 5.80 4.64 17.27
N LYS A 184 6.73 5.53 17.62
CA LYS A 184 6.42 6.71 18.43
C LYS A 184 5.60 7.70 17.59
N HIS A 185 4.34 7.90 17.96
CA HIS A 185 3.45 8.83 17.26
C HIS A 185 3.77 10.27 17.66
N ARG A 186 4.08 11.14 16.66
CA ARG A 186 4.56 12.51 16.91
C ARG A 186 3.60 13.36 17.75
N LYS A 187 2.30 13.34 17.41
CA LYS A 187 1.28 14.15 18.11
C LYS A 187 0.82 13.55 19.43
N LEU A 188 0.79 12.21 19.56
CA LEU A 188 0.30 11.54 20.77
C LEU A 188 1.40 11.34 21.82
N GLY A 189 2.67 11.51 21.46
CA GLY A 189 3.80 11.34 22.39
C GLY A 189 4.03 9.90 22.88
N ARG A 190 3.20 8.93 22.44
CA ARG A 190 3.25 7.52 22.83
C ARG A 190 3.47 6.61 21.61
N SER A 191 3.91 5.38 21.85
CA SER A 191 4.01 4.35 20.82
C SER A 191 2.63 3.82 20.44
N VAL A 192 2.40 3.63 19.13
CA VAL A 192 1.18 3.09 18.55
C VAL A 192 1.55 2.03 17.52
N SER A 193 0.76 0.95 17.41
CA SER A 193 0.95 -0.07 16.39
C SER A 193 0.51 0.42 15.01
N TYR A 194 1.02 -0.21 13.95
CA TYR A 194 0.54 0.09 12.59
C TYR A 194 -0.96 -0.15 12.45
N ARG A 195 -1.50 -1.21 13.07
CA ARG A 195 -2.94 -1.46 13.13
C ARG A 195 -3.70 -0.27 13.77
N HIS A 196 -3.17 0.28 14.85
CA HIS A 196 -3.78 1.44 15.51
C HIS A 196 -3.68 2.73 14.67
N LEU A 197 -2.62 2.88 13.87
CA LEU A 197 -2.50 4.02 12.94
C LEU A 197 -3.64 4.06 11.92
N ILE A 198 -4.10 2.90 11.42
CA ILE A 198 -5.26 2.85 10.50
C ILE A 198 -6.52 3.37 11.21
N LYS A 199 -6.74 2.97 12.45
CA LYS A 199 -7.87 3.48 13.25
C LYS A 199 -7.78 4.99 13.49
N LEU A 200 -6.58 5.50 13.77
CA LEU A 200 -6.36 6.95 13.89
C LEU A 200 -6.63 7.68 12.58
N GLU A 201 -6.31 7.07 11.45
CA GLU A 201 -6.62 7.62 10.13
C GLU A 201 -8.13 7.72 9.89
N CYS A 202 -8.89 6.69 10.28
CA CYS A 202 -10.36 6.72 10.26
C CYS A 202 -10.92 7.87 11.12
N TYR A 203 -10.37 8.10 12.30
CA TYR A 203 -10.81 9.21 13.14
C TYR A 203 -10.50 10.59 12.55
N LYS A 204 -9.37 10.74 11.83
CA LYS A 204 -9.10 11.99 11.10
C LYS A 204 -10.14 12.24 10.01
N LEU A 205 -10.51 11.19 9.28
CA LEU A 205 -11.57 11.29 8.27
C LEU A 205 -12.93 11.63 8.91
N THR A 206 -13.27 10.99 10.03
CA THR A 206 -14.51 11.33 10.78
C THR A 206 -14.54 12.80 11.19
N LYS A 207 -13.45 13.34 11.72
CA LYS A 207 -13.36 14.76 12.10
C LYS A 207 -13.55 15.69 10.91
N HIS A 208 -13.00 15.33 9.76
CA HIS A 208 -13.18 16.09 8.52
C HIS A 208 -14.64 16.13 8.08
N LEU A 209 -15.32 14.99 8.10
CA LEU A 209 -16.74 14.89 7.75
C LEU A 209 -17.66 15.66 8.72
N LEU A 210 -17.23 15.80 9.97
CA LEU A 210 -17.93 16.63 10.97
C LEU A 210 -17.56 18.12 10.88
N GLY A 211 -16.71 18.53 9.93
CA GLY A 211 -16.26 19.92 9.79
C GLY A 211 -15.32 20.41 10.90
N MET A 212 -14.75 19.50 11.71
CA MET A 212 -13.90 19.84 12.85
C MET A 212 -12.46 20.15 12.44
N GLU A 213 -11.90 19.37 11.52
CA GLU A 213 -10.51 19.49 11.03
C GLU A 213 -10.45 19.10 9.56
N GLU A 214 -9.61 19.78 8.76
CA GLU A 214 -9.31 19.35 7.40
C GLU A 214 -8.57 17.99 7.42
N TYR A 215 -9.00 17.06 6.56
CA TYR A 215 -8.36 15.75 6.46
C TYR A 215 -6.96 15.87 5.86
N LYS A 216 -5.96 15.42 6.61
CA LYS A 216 -4.56 15.30 6.17
C LYS A 216 -4.13 13.86 6.25
N PRO A 217 -3.83 13.20 5.12
CA PRO A 217 -3.48 11.79 5.09
C PRO A 217 -2.19 11.51 5.86
N LEU A 218 -2.05 10.29 6.34
CA LEU A 218 -0.83 9.83 7.01
C LEU A 218 0.35 9.89 6.06
N LYS A 219 1.34 10.70 6.42
CA LYS A 219 2.67 10.75 5.81
C LYS A 219 3.67 10.22 6.82
N MET A 220 4.31 9.08 6.52
CA MET A 220 5.23 8.44 7.44
C MET A 220 6.49 9.28 7.66
N TRP A 221 6.95 9.32 8.89
CA TRP A 221 8.03 10.23 9.34
C TRP A 221 9.36 9.55 9.67
N TRP A 222 9.45 8.22 9.49
CA TRP A 222 10.73 7.50 9.61
C TRP A 222 11.56 7.57 8.35
#